data_ab5ae2228d531c10e9aba15a801c2da9
#
_entry.id   ab5ae2228d531c10e9aba15a801c2da9
#
_cell.length_a   1.000
_cell.length_b   1.000
_cell.length_c   1.000
_cell.angle_alpha   90.00
_cell.angle_beta   90.00
_cell.angle_gamma   90.00
#
_symmetry.space_group_name_H-M   'P 1'
#
loop_
_entity.id
_entity.type
_entity.pdbx_description
1 polymer ?
#
loop_
_entity_poly.entity_id
_entity_poly.type
_entity_poly.pdbx_seq_one_letter_code
_entity_poly.pdbx_strand_id
1 'polypeptide(L)'
;MYARMTTFHTQPGMIDEALRIVQDLLPITKEQRGFKGGLALADYNTDKLIGITLSETEAAMLANEANGYYRDQVGKIGSFLVEQPLREAYVAGNAEWANQ
;
A
#
# COMPACT_ATOMS: atom_id res chain seq x y z
N MET A 1 16.49 3.38 -2.65
CA MET A 1 15.08 2.96 -2.65
C MET A 1 14.19 4.04 -2.08
N TYR A 2 12.94 4.04 -2.48
CA TYR A 2 11.93 4.97 -2.01
C TYR A 2 10.73 4.20 -1.48
N ALA A 3 10.16 4.64 -0.36
CA ALA A 3 9.07 3.93 0.29
C ALA A 3 7.83 4.81 0.36
N ARG A 4 6.67 4.25 0.00
CA ARG A 4 5.36 4.85 0.27
C ARG A 4 4.72 4.08 1.41
N MET A 5 4.29 4.81 2.44
CA MET A 5 3.53 4.24 3.55
C MET A 5 2.18 4.94 3.59
N THR A 6 1.12 4.16 3.47
CA THR A 6 -0.25 4.69 3.50
C THR A 6 -1.00 4.06 4.66
N THR A 7 -1.53 4.90 5.54
CA THR A 7 -2.30 4.45 6.71
C THR A 7 -3.76 4.73 6.47
N PHE A 8 -4.58 3.68 6.61
CA PHE A 8 -6.04 3.76 6.47
C PHE A 8 -6.69 3.41 7.79
N HIS A 9 -7.69 4.21 8.19
CA HIS A 9 -8.56 3.86 9.32
C HIS A 9 -9.91 3.47 8.77
N THR A 10 -10.25 2.19 8.87
CA THR A 10 -11.48 1.65 8.31
C THR A 10 -12.62 1.75 9.31
N GLN A 11 -13.84 1.70 8.78
CA GLN A 11 -15.02 1.49 9.60
C GLN A 11 -14.95 0.12 10.28
N PRO A 12 -15.56 -0.04 11.47
CA PRO A 12 -15.55 -1.34 12.15
C PRO A 12 -16.05 -2.47 11.23
N GLY A 13 -15.32 -3.58 11.23
CA GLY A 13 -15.65 -4.76 10.44
C GLY A 13 -15.22 -4.73 8.98
N MET A 14 -14.61 -3.64 8.50
CA MET A 14 -14.24 -3.49 7.08
C MET A 14 -12.76 -3.76 6.80
N ILE A 15 -11.97 -4.07 7.82
CA ILE A 15 -10.52 -4.22 7.64
C ILE A 15 -10.18 -5.42 6.72
N ASP A 16 -10.92 -6.51 6.78
CA ASP A 16 -10.67 -7.66 5.92
C ASP A 16 -10.94 -7.34 4.45
N GLU A 17 -12.00 -6.59 4.17
CA GLU A 17 -12.30 -6.15 2.79
C GLU A 17 -11.20 -5.23 2.26
N ALA A 18 -10.76 -4.27 3.06
CA ALA A 18 -9.70 -3.36 2.68
C ALA A 18 -8.37 -4.10 2.48
N LEU A 19 -8.05 -5.03 3.36
CA LEU A 19 -6.84 -5.85 3.27
C LEU A 19 -6.86 -6.70 1.98
N ARG A 20 -8.01 -7.29 1.64
CA ARG A 20 -8.14 -8.07 0.41
C ARG A 20 -7.86 -7.22 -0.82
N ILE A 21 -8.37 -5.99 -0.86
CA ILE A 21 -8.11 -5.08 -1.99
C ILE A 21 -6.61 -4.81 -2.12
N VAL A 22 -5.92 -4.53 -1.01
CA VAL A 22 -4.47 -4.31 -1.04
C VAL A 22 -3.73 -5.55 -1.50
N GLN A 23 -4.10 -6.72 -1.00
CA GLN A 23 -3.47 -7.99 -1.39
C GLN A 23 -3.66 -8.29 -2.88
N ASP A 24 -4.82 -7.97 -3.43
CA ASP A 24 -5.10 -8.18 -4.86
C ASP A 24 -4.31 -7.24 -5.76
N LEU A 25 -3.86 -6.11 -5.23
CA LEU A 25 -3.01 -5.17 -5.97
C LEU A 25 -1.56 -5.63 -6.09
N LEU A 26 -1.06 -6.41 -5.15
CA LEU A 26 0.36 -6.80 -5.14
C LEU A 26 0.82 -7.50 -6.42
N PRO A 27 0.10 -8.49 -6.98
CA PRO A 27 0.53 -9.13 -8.21
C PRO A 27 0.64 -8.16 -9.39
N ILE A 28 -0.21 -7.15 -9.44
CA ILE A 28 -0.22 -6.16 -10.52
C ILE A 28 0.90 -5.16 -10.31
N THR A 29 1.08 -4.69 -9.09
CA THR A 29 2.15 -3.76 -8.72
C THR A 29 3.53 -4.37 -8.97
N LYS A 30 3.65 -5.68 -8.74
CA LYS A 30 4.89 -6.43 -8.95
C LYS A 30 5.40 -6.35 -10.38
N GLU A 31 4.52 -6.17 -11.35
CA GLU A 31 4.88 -6.05 -12.76
C GLU A 31 5.30 -4.63 -13.14
N GLN A 32 5.12 -3.66 -12.25
CA GLN A 32 5.47 -2.28 -12.53
C GLN A 32 6.98 -2.08 -12.49
N ARG A 33 7.46 -1.26 -13.41
CA ARG A 33 8.90 -0.95 -13.51
C ARG A 33 9.38 -0.28 -12.23
N GLY A 34 10.48 -0.79 -11.68
CA GLY A 34 11.10 -0.23 -10.49
C GLY A 34 10.46 -0.64 -9.17
N PHE A 35 9.42 -1.47 -9.19
CA PHE A 35 8.82 -1.99 -7.97
C PHE A 35 9.78 -2.99 -7.31
N LYS A 36 10.01 -2.82 -5.99
CA LYS A 36 10.96 -3.65 -5.24
C LYS A 36 10.32 -4.52 -4.18
N GLY A 37 9.13 -4.21 -3.76
CA GLY A 37 8.43 -5.02 -2.77
C GLY A 37 7.30 -4.26 -2.10
N GLY A 38 6.50 -4.99 -1.36
CA GLY A 38 5.40 -4.39 -0.62
C GLY A 38 4.83 -5.35 0.40
N LEU A 39 4.15 -4.81 1.39
CA LEU A 39 3.44 -5.59 2.38
C LEU A 39 2.28 -4.76 2.93
N ALA A 40 1.32 -5.45 3.52
CA ALA A 40 0.21 -4.83 4.21
C ALA A 40 0.22 -5.31 5.66
N LEU A 41 -0.07 -4.38 6.57
CA LEU A 41 -0.17 -4.65 8.00
C LEU A 41 -1.59 -4.30 8.44
N ALA A 42 -2.19 -5.15 9.25
CA ALA A 42 -3.54 -4.94 9.75
C ALA A 42 -3.57 -5.01 11.27
N ASP A 43 -4.19 -4.02 11.90
CA ASP A 43 -4.46 -4.02 13.34
C ASP A 43 -5.98 -4.11 13.53
N TYR A 44 -6.43 -5.31 13.93
CA TYR A 44 -7.85 -5.58 14.10
C TYR A 44 -8.45 -4.92 15.35
N ASN A 45 -7.60 -4.51 16.29
CA ASN A 45 -8.08 -3.83 17.50
C ASN A 45 -8.42 -2.36 17.25
N THR A 46 -7.72 -1.74 16.30
CA THR A 46 -7.89 -0.30 16.01
C THR A 46 -8.48 -0.05 14.62
N ASP A 47 -8.79 -1.10 13.86
CA ASP A 47 -9.27 -1.00 12.47
C ASP A 47 -8.31 -0.21 11.57
N LYS A 48 -7.02 -0.38 11.79
CA LYS A 48 -5.97 0.30 11.07
C LYS A 48 -5.30 -0.64 10.06
N LEU A 49 -5.20 -0.19 8.82
CA LEU A 49 -4.50 -0.89 7.75
C LEU A 49 -3.35 -0.02 7.26
N ILE A 50 -2.16 -0.60 7.14
CA ILE A 50 -1.00 0.10 6.62
C ILE A 50 -0.51 -0.64 5.38
N GLY A 51 -0.42 0.08 4.26
CA GLY A 51 0.21 -0.42 3.05
C GLY A 51 1.59 0.19 2.90
N ILE A 52 2.59 -0.64 2.63
CA ILE A 52 3.96 -0.20 2.39
C ILE A 52 4.38 -0.72 1.03
N THR A 53 4.87 0.17 0.17
CA THR A 53 5.47 -0.21 -1.11
C THR A 53 6.89 0.33 -1.20
N LEU A 54 7.78 -0.46 -1.76
CA LEU A 54 9.16 -0.08 -2.02
C LEU A 54 9.38 0.02 -3.52
N SER A 55 9.98 1.11 -3.95
CA SER A 55 10.30 1.37 -5.36
C SER A 55 11.76 1.77 -5.48
N GLU A 56 12.32 1.54 -6.66
CA GLU A 56 13.72 1.86 -6.94
C GLU A 56 13.97 3.36 -6.84
N THR A 57 13.03 4.17 -7.34
CA THR A 57 13.11 5.63 -7.35
C THR A 57 11.76 6.23 -7.01
N GLU A 58 11.76 7.53 -6.67
CA GLU A 58 10.52 8.28 -6.48
C GLU A 58 9.69 8.32 -7.76
N ALA A 59 10.34 8.49 -8.92
CA ALA A 59 9.65 8.54 -10.21
C ALA A 59 8.90 7.23 -10.48
N ALA A 60 9.51 6.08 -10.18
CA ALA A 60 8.88 4.77 -10.32
C ALA A 60 7.66 4.64 -9.39
N MET A 61 7.80 5.10 -8.15
CA MET A 61 6.71 5.10 -7.18
C MET A 61 5.51 5.91 -7.69
N LEU A 62 5.76 7.13 -8.16
CA LEU A 62 4.71 8.01 -8.66
C LEU A 62 4.06 7.45 -9.92
N ALA A 63 4.84 6.87 -10.82
CA ALA A 63 4.31 6.26 -12.04
C ALA A 63 3.39 5.07 -11.73
N ASN A 64 3.76 4.25 -10.74
CA ASN A 64 2.93 3.13 -10.30
C ASN A 64 1.61 3.63 -9.70
N GLU A 65 1.67 4.66 -8.87
CA GLU A 65 0.48 5.24 -8.24
C GLU A 65 -0.45 5.94 -9.25
N ALA A 66 0.06 6.32 -10.40
CA ALA A 66 -0.74 6.90 -11.49
C ALA A 66 -1.45 5.83 -12.34
N ASN A 67 -1.15 4.55 -12.11
CA ASN A 67 -1.82 3.45 -12.81
C ASN A 67 -3.33 3.47 -12.54
N GLY A 68 -4.13 3.44 -13.60
CA GLY A 68 -5.59 3.56 -13.49
C GLY A 68 -6.23 2.45 -12.66
N TYR A 69 -5.78 1.21 -12.84
CA TYR A 69 -6.29 0.08 -12.05
C TYR A 69 -5.95 0.25 -10.56
N TYR A 70 -4.72 0.64 -10.27
CA TYR A 70 -4.29 0.92 -8.90
C TYR A 70 -5.18 1.98 -8.24
N ARG A 71 -5.39 3.09 -8.93
CA ARG A 71 -6.22 4.20 -8.43
C ARG A 71 -7.66 3.78 -8.19
N ASP A 72 -8.23 2.97 -9.09
CA ASP A 72 -9.59 2.47 -8.94
C ASP A 72 -9.74 1.56 -7.72
N GLN A 73 -8.77 0.68 -7.48
CA GLN A 73 -8.80 -0.23 -6.35
C GLN A 73 -8.61 0.51 -5.03
N VAL A 74 -7.67 1.46 -4.98
CA VAL A 74 -7.47 2.29 -3.78
C VAL A 74 -8.70 3.14 -3.51
N GLY A 75 -9.36 3.63 -4.56
CA GLY A 75 -10.61 4.35 -4.44
C GLY A 75 -11.72 3.55 -3.76
N LYS A 76 -11.77 2.24 -3.98
CA LYS A 76 -12.72 1.35 -3.30
C LYS A 76 -12.47 1.30 -1.80
N ILE A 77 -11.20 1.31 -1.38
CA ILE A 77 -10.86 1.38 0.04
C ILE A 77 -11.40 2.66 0.65
N GLY A 78 -11.37 3.76 -0.09
CA GLY A 78 -11.89 5.05 0.37
C GLY A 78 -13.32 4.99 0.89
N SER A 79 -14.17 4.13 0.31
CA SER A 79 -15.55 3.97 0.75
C SER A 79 -15.70 3.33 2.14
N PHE A 80 -14.64 2.68 2.65
CA PHE A 80 -14.63 1.99 3.94
C PHE A 80 -13.98 2.81 5.06
N LEU A 81 -13.48 4.02 4.75
CA LEU A 81 -12.67 4.79 5.68
C LEU A 81 -13.52 5.72 6.54
N VAL A 82 -13.05 5.95 7.78
CA VAL A 82 -13.64 6.94 8.68
C VAL A 82 -12.99 8.31 8.53
N GLU A 83 -11.83 8.38 7.88
CA GLU A 83 -11.08 9.62 7.65
C GLU A 83 -10.19 9.48 6.42
N GLN A 84 -9.58 10.58 6.00
CA GLN A 84 -8.65 10.60 4.88
C GLN A 84 -7.43 9.73 5.18
N PRO A 85 -6.91 8.98 4.18
CA PRO A 85 -5.67 8.23 4.37
C PRO A 85 -4.50 9.16 4.67
N LEU A 86 -3.62 8.72 5.57
CA LEU A 86 -2.34 9.39 5.80
C LEU A 86 -1.32 8.78 4.85
N ARG A 87 -0.74 9.60 3.97
CA ARG A 87 0.25 9.16 3.00
C ARG A 87 1.60 9.78 3.33
N GLU A 88 2.59 8.91 3.50
CA GLU A 88 3.95 9.31 3.84
C GLU A 88 4.91 8.71 2.82
N ALA A 89 6.01 9.40 2.55
CA ALA A 89 7.04 8.92 1.64
C ALA A 89 8.41 9.12 2.29
N TYR A 90 9.26 8.12 2.12
CA TYR A 90 10.58 8.11 2.76
C TYR A 90 11.63 7.59 1.80
N VAL A 91 12.85 8.10 1.94
CA VAL A 91 14.00 7.42 1.37
C VAL A 91 14.23 6.18 2.23
N ALA A 92 14.22 5.02 1.61
CA ALA A 92 14.48 3.77 2.30
C ALA A 92 15.97 3.45 2.23
N GLY A 93 16.54 3.06 3.34
CA GLY A 93 17.89 2.52 3.38
C GLY A 93 17.90 1.10 2.84
N ASN A 94 18.91 0.34 3.22
CA ASN A 94 19.01 -1.05 2.79
C ASN A 94 17.92 -1.87 3.44
N ALA A 95 17.27 -2.71 2.65
CA ALA A 95 16.34 -3.72 3.16
C ALA A 95 17.02 -5.08 3.05
N GLU A 96 16.98 -5.83 4.12
CA GLU A 96 17.46 -7.19 4.13
C GLU A 96 16.35 -8.13 4.52
N TRP A 97 16.27 -9.26 3.81
CA TRP A 97 15.22 -10.22 4.01
C TRP A 97 15.85 -11.54 4.48
N ALA A 98 15.28 -12.10 5.53
CA ALA A 98 15.72 -13.42 5.97
C ALA A 98 15.37 -14.46 4.90
N ASN A 99 16.28 -15.39 4.68
CA ASN A 99 15.99 -16.53 3.82
C ASN A 99 14.98 -17.44 4.50
N GLN A 100 14.03 -17.88 3.73
CA GLN A 100 12.97 -18.77 4.18
C GLN A 100 13.29 -20.21 3.84
#